data_154686bc060307d9d36c5f9a83e56db8
#
_entry.id   154686bc060307d9d36c5f9a83e56db8
#
_cell.length_a   1.000
_cell.length_b   1.000
_cell.length_c   1.000
_cell.angle_alpha   90.00
_cell.angle_beta   90.00
_cell.angle_gamma   90.00
#
_symmetry.space_group_name_H-M   'P 1'
#
loop_
_entity.id
_entity.type
_entity.pdbx_description
1 polymer ?
#
loop_
_entity_poly.entity_id
_entity_poly.type
_entity_poly.pdbx_seq_one_letter_code
_entity_poly.pdbx_strand_id
1 'polypeptide(L)'
;LWASIPAVAFEALALTLRKRPMGFYLGDYSALVTALLLGIALPPYSPWWLIAVGMGSAILMAKHLYGGLGYNPFNPAMVGYVVLLISFPVQMTSWAPPRGVGELPGLIEALQACFVPASFDAVTMATPLDVLKQNNSLLMEDLWQQNAQFGRWAGIGWEWVNLAFLAGGLWLLYQRI
;
A
#
# COMPACT_ATOMS: atom_id res chain seq x y z
N LEU A 1 9.74 -2.59 -3.79
CA LEU A 1 10.61 -3.64 -4.37
C LEU A 1 10.05 -5.05 -4.14
N TRP A 2 9.66 -5.43 -2.92
CA TRP A 2 9.12 -6.77 -2.64
C TRP A 2 7.89 -7.14 -3.46
N ALA A 3 6.98 -6.19 -3.66
CA ALA A 3 5.75 -6.40 -4.44
C ALA A 3 6.02 -6.76 -5.91
N SER A 4 7.17 -6.34 -6.46
CA SER A 4 7.54 -6.63 -7.86
C SER A 4 7.81 -8.11 -8.11
N ILE A 5 8.36 -8.82 -7.11
CA ILE A 5 8.69 -10.24 -7.25
C ILE A 5 7.43 -11.10 -7.47
N PRO A 6 6.43 -11.09 -6.56
CA PRO A 6 5.22 -11.84 -6.78
C PRO A 6 4.40 -11.33 -7.98
N ALA A 7 4.44 -10.02 -8.29
CA ALA A 7 3.75 -9.50 -9.47
C ALA A 7 4.27 -10.13 -10.76
N VAL A 8 5.58 -10.13 -10.98
CA VAL A 8 6.19 -10.74 -12.16
C VAL A 8 5.99 -12.25 -12.16
N ALA A 9 6.09 -12.92 -11.01
CA ALA A 9 5.86 -14.35 -10.90
C ALA A 9 4.42 -14.74 -11.27
N PHE A 10 3.41 -14.04 -10.76
CA PHE A 10 2.02 -14.31 -11.10
C PHE A 10 1.68 -13.92 -12.55
N GLU A 11 2.28 -12.87 -13.08
CA GLU A 11 2.16 -12.52 -14.50
C GLU A 11 2.71 -13.65 -15.37
N ALA A 12 3.94 -14.11 -15.13
CA ALA A 12 4.56 -15.19 -15.85
C ALA A 12 3.75 -16.50 -15.72
N LEU A 13 3.24 -16.81 -14.55
CA LEU A 13 2.37 -17.96 -14.32
C LEU A 13 1.10 -17.88 -15.18
N ALA A 14 0.40 -16.74 -15.14
CA ALA A 14 -0.81 -16.54 -15.92
C ALA A 14 -0.57 -16.65 -17.43
N LEU A 15 0.52 -16.06 -17.94
CA LEU A 15 0.91 -16.13 -19.33
C LEU A 15 1.25 -17.57 -19.77
N THR A 16 1.95 -18.30 -18.92
CA THR A 16 2.29 -19.72 -19.16
C THR A 16 1.03 -20.58 -19.27
N LEU A 17 0.12 -20.45 -18.29
CA LEU A 17 -1.15 -21.17 -18.28
C LEU A 17 -2.01 -20.85 -19.51
N ARG A 18 -1.96 -19.62 -19.98
CA ARG A 18 -2.69 -19.15 -21.15
C ARG A 18 -1.96 -19.37 -22.47
N LYS A 19 -0.76 -19.97 -22.45
CA LYS A 19 0.10 -20.21 -23.62
C LYS A 19 0.37 -18.95 -24.44
N ARG A 20 0.55 -17.79 -23.75
CA ARG A 20 0.86 -16.51 -24.39
C ARG A 20 2.37 -16.24 -24.37
N PRO A 21 2.91 -15.50 -25.37
CA PRO A 21 4.34 -15.19 -25.45
C PRO A 21 4.74 -14.26 -24.28
N MET A 22 5.61 -14.76 -23.39
CA MET A 22 6.04 -14.03 -22.19
C MET A 22 6.75 -12.72 -22.52
N GLY A 23 7.66 -12.71 -23.49
CA GLY A 23 8.49 -11.54 -23.79
C GLY A 23 7.69 -10.30 -24.17
N PHE A 24 6.59 -10.48 -24.90
CA PHE A 24 5.74 -9.38 -25.31
C PHE A 24 4.93 -8.80 -24.14
N TYR A 25 4.28 -9.67 -23.35
CA TYR A 25 3.39 -9.22 -22.27
C TYR A 25 4.12 -8.82 -20.99
N LEU A 26 5.28 -9.40 -20.68
CA LEU A 26 6.10 -8.90 -19.57
C LEU A 26 6.79 -7.58 -19.91
N GLY A 27 7.05 -7.33 -21.21
CA GLY A 27 7.66 -6.10 -21.69
C GLY A 27 6.75 -4.86 -21.63
N ASP A 28 5.44 -5.01 -21.38
CA ASP A 28 4.53 -3.89 -21.20
C ASP A 28 4.61 -3.23 -19.80
N TYR A 29 5.38 -3.84 -18.89
CA TYR A 29 5.58 -3.38 -17.49
C TYR A 29 4.33 -3.19 -16.66
N SER A 30 3.16 -3.58 -17.14
CA SER A 30 1.89 -3.39 -16.45
C SER A 30 1.83 -4.12 -15.09
N ALA A 31 2.50 -5.27 -14.97
CA ALA A 31 2.64 -5.97 -13.69
C ALA A 31 3.47 -5.15 -12.69
N LEU A 32 4.52 -4.46 -13.15
CA LEU A 32 5.34 -3.59 -12.29
C LEU A 32 4.59 -2.34 -11.86
N VAL A 33 3.77 -1.76 -12.74
CA VAL A 33 2.89 -0.63 -12.37
C VAL A 33 1.89 -1.08 -11.30
N THR A 34 1.28 -2.25 -11.46
CA THR A 34 0.38 -2.82 -10.45
C THR A 34 1.12 -3.04 -9.12
N ALA A 35 2.36 -3.57 -9.18
CA ALA A 35 3.20 -3.77 -8.00
C ALA A 35 3.55 -2.46 -7.29
N LEU A 36 3.85 -1.41 -8.05
CA LEU A 36 4.14 -0.09 -7.51
C LEU A 36 2.92 0.49 -6.81
N LEU A 37 1.77 0.49 -7.47
CA LEU A 37 0.54 1.05 -6.93
C LEU A 37 0.09 0.31 -5.66
N LEU A 38 0.06 -1.02 -5.68
CA LEU A 38 -0.29 -1.80 -4.49
C LEU A 38 0.76 -1.66 -3.40
N GLY A 39 2.06 -1.70 -3.76
CA GLY A 39 3.15 -1.60 -2.80
C GLY A 39 3.20 -0.27 -2.05
N ILE A 40 2.79 0.84 -2.67
CA ILE A 40 2.65 2.15 -2.00
C ILE A 40 1.42 2.18 -1.08
N ALA A 41 0.37 1.46 -1.43
CA ALA A 41 -0.87 1.42 -0.65
C ALA A 41 -0.79 0.50 0.58
N LEU A 42 0.16 -0.43 0.62
CA LEU A 42 0.33 -1.36 1.74
C LEU A 42 1.15 -0.74 2.88
N PRO A 43 0.89 -1.14 4.15
CA PRO A 43 1.73 -0.78 5.27
C PRO A 43 3.19 -1.20 5.04
N PRO A 44 4.18 -0.39 5.48
CA PRO A 44 5.60 -0.58 5.10
C PRO A 44 6.21 -1.93 5.47
N TYR A 45 5.77 -2.50 6.59
CA TYR A 45 6.29 -3.76 7.13
C TYR A 45 5.32 -4.93 6.94
N SER A 46 4.48 -4.86 5.91
CA SER A 46 3.54 -5.95 5.60
C SER A 46 4.27 -7.27 5.41
N PRO A 47 3.76 -8.37 5.98
CA PRO A 47 4.34 -9.70 5.79
C PRO A 47 4.40 -10.08 4.31
N TRP A 48 5.42 -10.80 3.91
CA TRP A 48 5.63 -11.22 2.52
C TRP A 48 4.43 -11.96 1.92
N TRP A 49 3.77 -12.81 2.73
CA TRP A 49 2.61 -13.57 2.30
C TRP A 49 1.40 -12.68 2.01
N LEU A 50 1.23 -11.58 2.76
CA LEU A 50 0.16 -10.59 2.51
C LEU A 50 0.34 -9.96 1.14
N ILE A 51 1.57 -9.56 0.81
CA ILE A 51 1.93 -9.00 -0.49
C ILE A 51 1.65 -10.04 -1.60
N ALA A 52 2.00 -11.31 -1.37
CA ALA A 52 1.75 -12.39 -2.33
C ALA A 52 0.24 -12.59 -2.58
N VAL A 53 -0.58 -12.61 -1.53
CA VAL A 53 -2.05 -12.73 -1.65
C VAL A 53 -2.63 -11.53 -2.41
N GLY A 54 -2.20 -10.32 -2.07
CA GLY A 54 -2.65 -9.09 -2.75
C GLY A 54 -2.27 -9.07 -4.23
N MET A 55 -1.02 -9.43 -4.55
CA MET A 55 -0.57 -9.52 -5.94
C MET A 55 -1.24 -10.64 -6.72
N GLY A 56 -1.46 -11.79 -6.09
CA GLY A 56 -2.22 -12.89 -6.70
C GLY A 56 -3.64 -12.45 -7.06
N SER A 57 -4.33 -11.79 -6.15
CA SER A 57 -5.67 -11.24 -6.39
C SER A 57 -5.65 -10.16 -7.49
N ALA A 58 -4.67 -9.26 -7.47
CA ALA A 58 -4.54 -8.19 -8.45
C ALA A 58 -4.26 -8.74 -9.86
N ILE A 59 -3.26 -9.62 -9.99
CA ILE A 59 -2.79 -10.09 -11.30
C ILE A 59 -3.68 -11.23 -11.84
N LEU A 60 -3.94 -12.26 -11.05
CA LEU A 60 -4.69 -13.42 -11.54
C LEU A 60 -6.18 -13.11 -11.67
N MET A 61 -6.79 -12.58 -10.60
CA MET A 61 -8.25 -12.36 -10.57
C MET A 61 -8.64 -11.07 -11.32
N ALA A 62 -8.07 -9.92 -10.95
CA ALA A 62 -8.54 -8.66 -11.52
C ALA A 62 -8.03 -8.39 -12.94
N LYS A 63 -6.82 -8.85 -13.30
CA LYS A 63 -6.25 -8.61 -14.61
C LYS A 63 -6.49 -9.78 -15.57
N HIS A 64 -5.96 -10.96 -15.26
CA HIS A 64 -5.95 -12.07 -16.21
C HIS A 64 -7.28 -12.80 -16.34
N LEU A 65 -8.10 -12.89 -15.31
CA LEU A 65 -9.41 -13.52 -15.39
C LEU A 65 -10.31 -12.84 -16.44
N TYR A 66 -10.19 -11.54 -16.59
CA TYR A 66 -10.96 -10.74 -17.57
C TYR A 66 -10.31 -10.64 -18.95
N GLY A 67 -9.16 -11.20 -19.17
CA GLY A 67 -8.52 -11.20 -20.48
C GLY A 67 -7.13 -10.56 -20.55
N GLY A 68 -6.73 -9.81 -19.57
CA GLY A 68 -5.47 -9.10 -19.47
C GLY A 68 -5.63 -7.59 -19.48
N LEU A 69 -4.54 -6.87 -19.71
CA LEU A 69 -4.53 -5.40 -19.72
C LEU A 69 -5.55 -4.84 -20.73
N GLY A 70 -6.32 -3.86 -20.29
CA GLY A 70 -7.36 -3.20 -21.11
C GLY A 70 -8.74 -3.86 -21.07
N TYR A 71 -8.86 -5.09 -20.61
CA TYR A 71 -10.13 -5.81 -20.47
C TYR A 71 -10.65 -5.87 -19.03
N ASN A 72 -9.86 -5.46 -18.08
CA ASN A 72 -10.18 -5.46 -16.67
C ASN A 72 -11.14 -4.30 -16.33
N PRO A 73 -12.30 -4.55 -15.69
CA PRO A 73 -13.27 -3.52 -15.34
C PRO A 73 -12.80 -2.62 -14.19
N PHE A 74 -11.87 -3.08 -13.37
CA PHE A 74 -11.33 -2.36 -12.22
C PHE A 74 -9.80 -2.32 -12.28
N ASN A 75 -9.21 -1.31 -11.63
CA ASN A 75 -7.77 -1.26 -11.46
C ASN A 75 -7.28 -2.48 -10.66
N PRO A 76 -6.36 -3.31 -11.20
CA PRO A 76 -5.92 -4.53 -10.52
C PRO A 76 -5.31 -4.28 -9.14
N ALA A 77 -4.53 -3.22 -8.96
CA ALA A 77 -3.94 -2.87 -7.67
C ALA A 77 -5.02 -2.56 -6.62
N MET A 78 -6.09 -1.85 -7.03
CA MET A 78 -7.20 -1.54 -6.12
C MET A 78 -7.99 -2.79 -5.73
N VAL A 79 -8.20 -3.73 -6.65
CA VAL A 79 -8.83 -5.01 -6.31
C VAL A 79 -7.98 -5.78 -5.30
N GLY A 80 -6.66 -5.88 -5.53
CA GLY A 80 -5.75 -6.49 -4.56
C GLY A 80 -5.82 -5.81 -3.19
N TYR A 81 -5.82 -4.49 -3.15
CA TYR A 81 -5.95 -3.72 -1.91
C TYR A 81 -7.26 -4.01 -1.17
N VAL A 82 -8.39 -4.00 -1.87
CA VAL A 82 -9.72 -4.26 -1.28
C VAL A 82 -9.81 -5.69 -0.75
N VAL A 83 -9.31 -6.68 -1.48
CA VAL A 83 -9.26 -8.08 -1.01
C VAL A 83 -8.46 -8.19 0.29
N LEU A 84 -7.30 -7.53 0.36
CA LEU A 84 -6.48 -7.54 1.58
C LEU A 84 -7.17 -6.81 2.74
N LEU A 85 -7.79 -5.66 2.48
CA LEU A 85 -8.46 -4.87 3.51
C LEU A 85 -9.64 -5.62 4.15
N ILE A 86 -10.38 -6.38 3.34
CA ILE A 86 -11.51 -7.18 3.84
C ILE A 86 -11.02 -8.44 4.54
N SER A 87 -10.00 -9.12 3.99
CA SER A 87 -9.55 -10.42 4.49
C SER A 87 -8.58 -10.32 5.67
N PHE A 88 -7.78 -9.26 5.73
CA PHE A 88 -6.69 -9.08 6.70
C PHE A 88 -6.67 -7.66 7.29
N PRO A 89 -7.77 -7.20 7.91
CA PRO A 89 -7.90 -5.82 8.38
C PRO A 89 -6.83 -5.44 9.42
N VAL A 90 -6.43 -6.37 10.28
CA VAL A 90 -5.41 -6.11 11.32
C VAL A 90 -4.07 -5.75 10.69
N GLN A 91 -3.61 -6.52 9.71
CA GLN A 91 -2.35 -6.28 9.01
C GLN A 91 -2.41 -5.01 8.15
N MET A 92 -3.56 -4.72 7.56
CA MET A 92 -3.76 -3.55 6.70
C MET A 92 -3.88 -2.23 7.47
N THR A 93 -4.16 -2.27 8.76
CA THR A 93 -4.26 -1.09 9.64
C THR A 93 -3.02 -0.87 10.50
N SER A 94 -2.03 -1.78 10.44
CA SER A 94 -0.79 -1.70 11.21
C SER A 94 0.24 -0.81 10.52
N TRP A 95 0.21 0.50 10.80
CA TRP A 95 1.10 1.48 10.18
C TRP A 95 2.29 1.81 11.07
N ALA A 96 3.45 2.03 10.46
CA ALA A 96 4.63 2.52 11.15
C ALA A 96 4.47 4.01 11.55
N PRO A 97 5.12 4.45 12.65
CA PRO A 97 5.15 5.86 13.01
C PRO A 97 5.81 6.70 11.91
N PRO A 98 5.38 7.96 11.73
CA PRO A 98 6.05 8.87 10.82
C PRO A 98 7.48 9.15 11.30
N ARG A 99 8.39 9.42 10.35
CA ARG A 99 9.77 9.77 10.64
C ARG A 99 9.82 11.00 11.56
N GLY A 100 10.52 10.86 12.71
CA GLY A 100 10.64 11.94 13.70
C GLY A 100 9.63 11.86 14.86
N VAL A 101 8.69 10.93 14.83
CA VAL A 101 7.75 10.68 15.95
C VAL A 101 8.11 9.38 16.69
N GLY A 102 8.61 8.38 15.98
CA GLY A 102 9.06 7.12 16.54
C GLY A 102 10.38 6.66 15.94
N GLU A 103 11.00 5.67 16.58
CA GLU A 103 12.17 5.00 16.04
C GLU A 103 11.75 4.11 14.86
N LEU A 104 12.43 4.29 13.73
CA LEU A 104 12.23 3.46 12.57
C LEU A 104 13.27 2.34 12.58
N PRO A 105 12.89 1.09 12.34
CA PRO A 105 13.83 -0.01 12.25
C PRO A 105 14.83 0.21 11.12
N GLY A 106 16.05 -0.27 11.31
CA GLY A 106 17.06 -0.33 10.27
C GLY A 106 16.64 -1.21 9.10
N LEU A 107 17.37 -1.16 7.98
CA LEU A 107 17.04 -1.92 6.77
C LEU A 107 16.94 -3.43 7.04
N ILE A 108 17.86 -3.98 7.84
CA ILE A 108 17.90 -5.41 8.15
C ILE A 108 16.71 -5.80 9.03
N GLU A 109 16.41 -5.01 10.04
CA GLU A 109 15.26 -5.22 10.93
C GLU A 109 13.92 -5.11 10.17
N ALA A 110 13.81 -4.14 9.26
CA ALA A 110 12.66 -3.99 8.39
C ALA A 110 12.46 -5.20 7.45
N LEU A 111 13.56 -5.77 6.94
CA LEU A 111 13.52 -7.00 6.15
C LEU A 111 13.13 -8.21 7.01
N GLN A 112 13.71 -8.34 8.20
CA GLN A 112 13.35 -9.41 9.15
C GLN A 112 11.88 -9.33 9.53
N ALA A 113 11.38 -8.14 9.76
CA ALA A 113 9.99 -7.88 10.07
C ALA A 113 9.02 -8.40 8.98
N CYS A 114 9.38 -8.34 7.70
CA CYS A 114 8.57 -8.89 6.62
C CYS A 114 8.52 -10.43 6.64
N PHE A 115 9.52 -11.13 7.20
CA PHE A 115 9.62 -12.58 7.20
C PHE A 115 9.28 -13.23 8.55
N VAL A 116 9.47 -12.52 9.66
CA VAL A 116 9.23 -13.01 11.02
C VAL A 116 8.21 -12.11 11.73
N PRO A 117 6.93 -12.42 11.67
CA PRO A 117 5.84 -11.55 12.17
C PRO A 117 5.87 -11.24 13.68
N ALA A 118 6.64 -11.98 14.47
CA ALA A 118 6.60 -11.94 15.94
C ALA A 118 7.17 -10.66 16.58
N SER A 119 7.78 -9.75 15.84
CA SER A 119 8.47 -8.56 16.38
C SER A 119 7.76 -7.23 16.10
N PHE A 120 6.51 -7.25 15.59
CA PHE A 120 5.86 -6.07 15.03
C PHE A 120 5.21 -5.11 16.02
N ASP A 121 4.79 -5.57 17.20
CA ASP A 121 4.03 -4.72 18.14
C ASP A 121 4.81 -3.49 18.64
N ALA A 122 6.13 -3.53 18.58
CA ALA A 122 6.97 -2.41 19.02
C ALA A 122 7.17 -1.31 17.94
N VAL A 123 6.80 -1.57 16.68
CA VAL A 123 7.11 -0.69 15.55
C VAL A 123 5.85 -0.09 14.91
N THR A 124 4.68 -0.45 15.39
CA THR A 124 3.40 0.10 14.88
C THR A 124 2.85 1.16 15.82
N MET A 125 2.27 2.20 15.25
CA MET A 125 1.62 3.29 15.99
C MET A 125 0.25 3.58 15.38
N ALA A 126 -0.71 3.96 16.21
CA ALA A 126 -2.02 4.43 15.74
C ALA A 126 -1.83 5.63 14.80
N THR A 127 -2.54 5.65 13.69
CA THR A 127 -2.51 6.82 12.80
C THR A 127 -3.20 8.01 13.46
N PRO A 128 -2.93 9.26 13.06
CA PRO A 128 -3.65 10.43 13.59
C PRO A 128 -5.16 10.28 13.50
N LEU A 129 -5.66 9.63 12.44
CA LEU A 129 -7.07 9.39 12.24
C LEU A 129 -7.64 8.35 13.23
N ASP A 130 -6.86 7.31 13.55
CA ASP A 130 -7.25 6.32 14.57
C ASP A 130 -7.32 6.94 15.95
N VAL A 131 -6.36 7.81 16.30
CA VAL A 131 -6.37 8.55 17.57
C VAL A 131 -7.62 9.44 17.67
N LEU A 132 -7.98 10.15 16.61
CA LEU A 132 -9.21 10.93 16.54
C LEU A 132 -10.45 10.07 16.71
N LYS A 133 -10.51 8.93 16.02
CA LYS A 133 -11.65 8.01 16.06
C LYS A 133 -11.86 7.39 17.44
N GLN A 134 -10.77 7.12 18.15
CA GLN A 134 -10.82 6.52 19.50
C GLN A 134 -10.99 7.55 20.62
N ASN A 135 -10.90 8.83 20.30
CA ASN A 135 -11.07 9.89 21.29
C ASN A 135 -12.55 10.04 21.68
N ASN A 136 -12.85 9.76 22.94
CA ASN A 136 -14.21 9.87 23.49
C ASN A 136 -14.37 10.99 24.52
N SER A 137 -13.30 11.70 24.91
CA SER A 137 -13.35 12.56 26.09
C SER A 137 -12.51 13.84 26.03
N LEU A 138 -11.49 13.90 25.16
CA LEU A 138 -10.60 15.06 25.09
C LEU A 138 -11.09 16.07 24.08
N LEU A 139 -10.90 17.36 24.38
CA LEU A 139 -11.09 18.43 23.41
C LEU A 139 -10.02 18.31 22.30
N MET A 140 -10.35 18.82 21.12
CA MET A 140 -9.42 18.77 19.96
C MET A 140 -8.09 19.46 20.24
N GLU A 141 -8.11 20.55 20.99
CA GLU A 141 -6.92 21.31 21.36
C GLU A 141 -5.98 20.48 22.26
N ASP A 142 -6.54 19.82 23.27
CA ASP A 142 -5.80 18.96 24.18
C ASP A 142 -5.23 17.74 23.47
N LEU A 143 -6.04 17.14 22.58
CA LEU A 143 -5.61 16.00 21.77
C LEU A 143 -4.41 16.35 20.87
N TRP A 144 -4.45 17.55 20.27
CA TRP A 144 -3.39 18.05 19.41
C TRP A 144 -2.08 18.31 20.15
N GLN A 145 -2.18 18.85 21.38
CA GLN A 145 -1.00 19.10 22.21
C GLN A 145 -0.37 17.85 22.77
N GLN A 146 -1.18 16.83 23.09
CA GLN A 146 -0.69 15.58 23.68
C GLN A 146 -0.07 14.61 22.68
N ASN A 147 -0.39 14.72 21.40
CA ASN A 147 0.06 13.79 20.36
C ASN A 147 0.91 14.49 19.32
N ALA A 148 2.22 14.30 19.39
CA ALA A 148 3.19 14.88 18.45
C ALA A 148 2.94 14.52 16.98
N GLN A 149 2.22 13.42 16.71
CA GLN A 149 1.94 12.94 15.36
C GLN A 149 0.97 13.80 14.55
N PHE A 150 0.21 14.70 15.19
CA PHE A 150 -0.73 15.59 14.48
C PHE A 150 -0.02 16.68 13.66
N GLY A 151 1.25 16.99 13.95
CA GLY A 151 1.98 18.03 13.25
C GLY A 151 1.32 19.41 13.37
N ARG A 152 1.42 20.23 12.31
CA ARG A 152 0.84 21.57 12.30
C ARG A 152 -0.61 21.61 11.80
N TRP A 153 -0.95 20.77 10.81
CA TRP A 153 -2.24 20.85 10.10
C TRP A 153 -3.01 19.54 10.05
N ALA A 154 -2.36 18.42 9.67
CA ALA A 154 -3.09 17.19 9.40
C ALA A 154 -2.32 15.91 9.76
N GLY A 155 -1.17 16.04 10.37
CA GLY A 155 -0.31 14.92 10.73
C GLY A 155 1.04 14.95 10.01
N ILE A 156 2.08 14.66 10.76
CA ILE A 156 3.47 14.66 10.25
C ILE A 156 3.59 13.69 9.08
N GLY A 157 4.10 14.17 7.96
CA GLY A 157 4.22 13.39 6.73
C GLY A 157 2.98 13.44 5.83
N TRP A 158 1.78 13.38 6.38
CA TRP A 158 0.52 13.48 5.63
C TRP A 158 0.31 14.86 4.99
N GLU A 159 0.86 15.90 5.60
CA GLU A 159 0.85 17.28 5.05
C GLU A 159 1.48 17.31 3.66
N TRP A 160 2.63 16.67 3.48
CA TRP A 160 3.32 16.59 2.20
C TRP A 160 2.58 15.75 1.17
N VAL A 161 1.98 14.64 1.61
CA VAL A 161 1.16 13.79 0.74
C VAL A 161 -0.05 14.57 0.23
N ASN A 162 -0.75 15.27 1.11
CA ASN A 162 -1.91 16.09 0.74
C ASN A 162 -1.53 17.23 -0.23
N LEU A 163 -0.39 17.90 -0.01
CA LEU A 163 0.11 18.91 -0.93
C LEU A 163 0.49 18.34 -2.30
N ALA A 164 1.08 17.15 -2.33
CA ALA A 164 1.39 16.45 -3.58
C ALA A 164 0.12 16.09 -4.37
N PHE A 165 -0.92 15.60 -3.69
CA PHE A 165 -2.22 15.35 -4.32
C PHE A 165 -2.88 16.63 -4.83
N LEU A 166 -2.82 17.71 -4.06
CA LEU A 166 -3.32 19.02 -4.51
C LEU A 166 -2.58 19.50 -5.77
N ALA A 167 -1.25 19.44 -5.77
CA ALA A 167 -0.45 19.81 -6.93
C ALA A 167 -0.77 18.93 -8.15
N GLY A 168 -0.93 17.62 -7.96
CA GLY A 168 -1.35 16.70 -9.01
C GLY A 168 -2.74 17.02 -9.55
N GLY A 169 -3.69 17.31 -8.66
CA GLY A 169 -5.05 17.72 -9.04
C GLY A 169 -5.07 19.02 -9.85
N LEU A 170 -4.32 20.03 -9.43
CA LEU A 170 -4.18 21.27 -10.17
C LEU A 170 -3.53 21.07 -11.55
N TRP A 171 -2.54 20.19 -11.62
CA TRP A 171 -1.93 19.81 -12.89
C TRP A 171 -2.92 19.15 -13.85
N LEU A 172 -3.75 18.21 -13.38
CA LEU A 172 -4.80 17.57 -14.18
C LEU A 172 -5.81 18.58 -14.67
N LEU A 173 -6.25 19.51 -13.82
CA LEU A 173 -7.12 20.62 -14.21
C LEU A 173 -6.51 21.51 -15.31
N TYR A 174 -5.21 21.82 -15.16
CA TYR A 174 -4.48 22.58 -16.18
C TYR A 174 -4.43 21.85 -17.53
N GLN A 175 -4.25 20.53 -17.50
CA GLN A 175 -4.26 19.68 -18.70
C GLN A 175 -5.67 19.40 -19.24
N ARG A 176 -6.71 19.89 -18.57
CA ARG A 176 -8.13 19.68 -18.93
C ARG A 176 -8.53 18.19 -18.97
N ILE A 177 -7.96 17.40 -18.07
CA ILE A 177 -8.28 15.98 -17.84
C ILE A 177 -9.30 15.90 -16.70
#